data_f9da2d2b4c4599fae2e7ae32a434a9c6
#
_entry.id   f9da2d2b4c4599fae2e7ae32a434a9c6
#
_cell.length_a   1.000
_cell.length_b   1.000
_cell.length_c   1.000
_cell.angle_alpha   90.00
_cell.angle_beta   90.00
_cell.angle_gamma   90.00
#
_symmetry.space_group_name_H-M   'P 1'
#
loop_
_entity.id
_entity.type
_entity.pdbx_description
1 polymer ?
#
loop_
_entity_poly.entity_id
_entity_poly.type
_entity_poly.pdbx_seq_one_letter_code
_entity_poly.pdbx_strand_id
1 'polypeptide(L)'
;LSLRRQRQMCIRDSDIIESESDTVVHMGHYSQTEFIQKYPDSRNVIIPYHIYQYTYKEDISIERARQYLNLPQEAFVVTAFGKFRNREERRMLLGAFRDWDKERKLLIAPRLCPFSRRNNYGGNILKRWASRIGYYVLMPLLNRMFRLQAGANDEPIDECDLPYYMSASDVIFIQERNALNSVNIPLAFLFHKIVVGPNTGNIGELLKNTGNPTFNPNHKADIIRALKMAWQLSTWGKGEMNYTYALENMSIDKVGKQYAEVYRDLNSRL
;
A
#
# COMPACT_ATOMS: atom_id res chain seq x y z
N LEU A 1 20.32 -9.03 2.92
CA LEU A 1 20.16 -9.96 1.77
C LEU A 1 20.08 -9.12 0.52
N SER A 2 21.01 -9.33 -0.43
CA SER A 2 21.05 -8.57 -1.68
C SER A 2 19.82 -8.92 -2.53
N LEU A 3 19.32 -7.98 -3.33
CA LEU A 3 18.23 -8.18 -4.30
C LEU A 3 18.43 -9.42 -5.18
N ARG A 4 19.70 -9.79 -5.44
CA ARG A 4 20.07 -10.98 -6.18
C ARG A 4 19.73 -12.28 -5.42
N ARG A 5 19.87 -12.31 -4.08
CA ARG A 5 19.45 -13.45 -3.25
C ARG A 5 17.94 -13.57 -3.12
N GLN A 6 17.22 -12.44 -3.03
CA GLN A 6 15.76 -12.46 -3.03
C GLN A 6 15.20 -12.94 -4.36
N ARG A 7 15.76 -12.52 -5.51
CA ARG A 7 15.39 -13.09 -6.83
C ARG A 7 15.67 -14.58 -6.94
N GLN A 8 16.82 -15.05 -6.45
CA GLN A 8 17.15 -16.48 -6.47
C GLN A 8 16.25 -17.31 -5.53
N MET A 9 15.85 -16.78 -4.37
CA MET A 9 14.86 -17.44 -3.50
C MET A 9 13.50 -17.52 -4.19
N CYS A 10 12.99 -16.42 -4.74
CA CYS A 10 11.71 -16.42 -5.45
C CYS A 10 11.68 -17.35 -6.67
N ILE A 11 12.79 -17.47 -7.39
CA ILE A 11 12.90 -18.39 -8.54
C ILE A 11 12.88 -19.85 -8.07
N ARG A 12 13.63 -20.16 -7.02
CA ARG A 12 13.68 -21.52 -6.46
C ARG A 12 12.34 -21.93 -5.83
N ASP A 13 11.69 -21.01 -5.14
CA ASP A 13 10.37 -21.22 -4.55
C ASP A 13 9.31 -21.42 -5.65
N SER A 14 9.42 -20.71 -6.78
CA SER A 14 8.47 -20.88 -7.89
C SER A 14 8.59 -22.22 -8.61
N ASP A 15 9.80 -22.79 -8.70
CA ASP A 15 10.01 -24.14 -9.26
C ASP A 15 9.35 -25.21 -8.37
N ILE A 16 9.49 -25.09 -7.05
CA ILE A 16 8.85 -25.99 -6.07
C ILE A 16 7.33 -25.81 -6.10
N ILE A 17 6.83 -24.57 -6.10
CA ILE A 17 5.39 -24.29 -6.14
C ILE A 17 4.78 -24.89 -7.42
N GLU A 18 5.43 -24.72 -8.55
CA GLU A 18 4.95 -25.28 -9.82
C GLU A 18 4.88 -26.79 -9.80
N SER A 19 5.96 -27.47 -9.36
CA SER A 19 6.05 -28.95 -9.36
C SER A 19 5.13 -29.62 -8.34
N GLU A 20 4.80 -28.93 -7.24
CA GLU A 20 4.01 -29.49 -6.13
C GLU A 20 2.55 -28.97 -6.09
N SER A 21 2.15 -28.16 -7.08
CA SER A 21 0.83 -27.53 -7.08
C SER A 21 -0.01 -27.96 -8.28
N ASP A 22 -1.24 -28.37 -8.04
CA ASP A 22 -2.21 -28.69 -9.12
C ASP A 22 -2.66 -27.45 -9.90
N THR A 23 -2.64 -26.29 -9.28
CA THR A 23 -3.03 -25.02 -9.90
C THR A 23 -2.37 -23.85 -9.15
N VAL A 24 -1.81 -22.90 -9.89
CA VAL A 24 -1.21 -21.67 -9.32
C VAL A 24 -2.20 -20.51 -9.46
N VAL A 25 -2.46 -19.81 -8.35
CA VAL A 25 -3.34 -18.64 -8.32
C VAL A 25 -2.52 -17.36 -8.39
N HIS A 26 -2.82 -16.51 -9.37
CA HIS A 26 -2.21 -15.19 -9.54
C HIS A 26 -3.18 -14.08 -9.13
N MET A 27 -2.63 -12.98 -8.58
CA MET A 27 -3.42 -11.82 -8.18
C MET A 27 -3.65 -10.80 -9.31
N GLY A 28 -3.07 -11.02 -10.49
CA GLY A 28 -3.20 -10.17 -11.66
C GLY A 28 -2.48 -10.75 -12.87
N HIS A 29 -2.74 -10.17 -14.04
CA HIS A 29 -2.18 -10.65 -15.31
C HIS A 29 -0.67 -10.49 -15.39
N TYR A 30 -0.09 -9.45 -14.78
CA TYR A 30 1.36 -9.25 -14.78
C TYR A 30 2.08 -10.50 -14.22
N SER A 31 1.68 -10.96 -13.04
CA SER A 31 2.29 -12.14 -12.43
C SER A 31 1.99 -13.43 -13.19
N GLN A 32 0.81 -13.55 -13.76
CA GLN A 32 0.46 -14.68 -14.61
C GLN A 32 1.32 -14.75 -15.87
N THR A 33 1.50 -13.61 -16.55
CA THR A 33 2.31 -13.53 -17.78
C THR A 33 3.76 -13.92 -17.51
N GLU A 34 4.37 -13.39 -16.44
CA GLU A 34 5.73 -13.76 -16.03
C GLU A 34 5.84 -15.27 -15.71
N PHE A 35 4.81 -15.85 -15.10
CA PHE A 35 4.76 -17.26 -14.74
C PHE A 35 4.64 -18.17 -15.98
N ILE A 36 3.73 -17.86 -16.90
CA ILE A 36 3.50 -18.64 -18.12
C ILE A 36 4.74 -18.64 -19.03
N GLN A 37 5.49 -17.53 -19.08
CA GLN A 37 6.75 -17.49 -19.83
C GLN A 37 7.76 -18.52 -19.34
N LYS A 38 7.75 -18.86 -18.06
CA LYS A 38 8.65 -19.84 -17.45
C LYS A 38 8.05 -21.25 -17.43
N TYR A 39 6.75 -21.36 -17.23
CA TYR A 39 6.01 -22.61 -17.06
C TYR A 39 4.77 -22.63 -17.98
N PRO A 40 4.96 -22.81 -19.30
CA PRO A 40 3.87 -22.67 -20.27
C PRO A 40 2.78 -23.74 -20.13
N ASP A 41 3.11 -24.90 -19.61
CA ASP A 41 2.19 -26.04 -19.45
C ASP A 41 1.51 -26.10 -18.09
N SER A 42 1.91 -25.21 -17.17
CA SER A 42 1.38 -25.18 -15.82
C SER A 42 -0.02 -24.58 -15.78
N ARG A 43 -0.88 -25.25 -15.02
CA ARG A 43 -2.22 -24.77 -14.78
C ARG A 43 -2.22 -23.57 -13.86
N ASN A 44 -2.89 -22.51 -14.28
CA ASN A 44 -2.92 -21.27 -13.51
C ASN A 44 -4.23 -20.51 -13.73
N VAL A 45 -4.58 -19.66 -12.77
CA VAL A 45 -5.80 -18.85 -12.77
C VAL A 45 -5.54 -17.49 -12.10
N ILE A 46 -6.31 -16.48 -12.50
CA ILE A 46 -6.27 -15.16 -11.84
C ILE A 46 -7.44 -15.07 -10.88
N ILE A 47 -7.14 -14.85 -9.60
CA ILE A 47 -8.12 -14.53 -8.56
C ILE A 47 -7.58 -13.31 -7.80
N PRO A 48 -8.23 -12.14 -7.86
CA PRO A 48 -7.74 -10.93 -7.22
C PRO A 48 -7.80 -11.01 -5.70
N TYR A 49 -7.13 -10.10 -5.00
CA TYR A 49 -7.38 -9.90 -3.58
C TYR A 49 -8.85 -9.49 -3.35
N HIS A 50 -9.43 -10.00 -2.26
CA HIS A 50 -10.75 -9.56 -1.83
C HIS A 50 -10.67 -8.26 -1.02
N ILE A 51 -11.76 -7.50 -1.00
CA ILE A 51 -11.98 -6.42 -0.04
C ILE A 51 -12.46 -6.98 1.29
N TYR A 52 -12.26 -6.21 2.37
CA TYR A 52 -12.53 -6.62 3.75
C TYR A 52 -13.92 -6.13 4.24
N GLN A 53 -14.96 -6.20 3.39
CA GLN A 53 -16.29 -5.61 3.63
C GLN A 53 -17.01 -6.12 4.87
N TYR A 54 -16.65 -7.32 5.38
CA TYR A 54 -17.24 -7.85 6.61
C TYR A 54 -16.37 -7.63 7.84
N THR A 55 -15.16 -7.15 7.66
CA THR A 55 -14.19 -6.91 8.74
C THR A 55 -14.20 -5.46 9.19
N TYR A 56 -14.24 -4.54 8.24
CA TYR A 56 -14.16 -3.10 8.52
C TYR A 56 -15.46 -2.40 8.13
N LYS A 57 -15.90 -1.48 9.00
CA LYS A 57 -17.01 -0.57 8.70
C LYS A 57 -16.47 0.72 8.10
N GLU A 58 -17.04 1.10 6.97
CA GLU A 58 -16.67 2.30 6.19
C GLU A 58 -17.50 3.54 6.55
N ASP A 59 -18.34 3.45 7.60
CA ASP A 59 -19.32 4.46 8.01
C ASP A 59 -18.74 5.63 8.83
N ILE A 60 -17.42 5.71 8.96
CA ILE A 60 -16.76 6.79 9.68
C ILE A 60 -16.60 8.01 8.76
N SER A 61 -17.28 9.13 9.10
CA SER A 61 -17.12 10.37 8.32
C SER A 61 -15.68 10.92 8.39
N ILE A 62 -15.29 11.64 7.34
CA ILE A 62 -13.94 12.26 7.24
C ILE A 62 -13.69 13.18 8.44
N GLU A 63 -14.70 13.99 8.82
CA GLU A 63 -14.60 14.95 9.92
C GLU A 63 -14.34 14.24 11.24
N ARG A 64 -15.10 13.18 11.53
CA ARG A 64 -14.94 12.37 12.74
C ARG A 64 -13.59 11.68 12.78
N ALA A 65 -13.15 11.11 11.65
CA ALA A 65 -11.87 10.46 11.55
C ALA A 65 -10.69 11.43 11.77
N ARG A 66 -10.77 12.62 11.17
CA ARG A 66 -9.77 13.68 11.35
C ARG A 66 -9.76 14.23 12.77
N GLN A 67 -10.91 14.37 13.39
CA GLN A 67 -11.01 14.78 14.80
C GLN A 67 -10.37 13.72 15.72
N TYR A 68 -10.66 12.45 15.51
CA TYR A 68 -10.08 11.33 16.28
C TYR A 68 -8.57 11.29 16.19
N LEU A 69 -8.02 11.49 14.98
CA LEU A 69 -6.58 11.50 14.72
C LEU A 69 -5.91 12.85 14.98
N ASN A 70 -6.67 13.85 15.46
CA ASN A 70 -6.19 15.22 15.69
C ASN A 70 -5.57 15.86 14.44
N LEU A 71 -6.25 15.76 13.29
CA LEU A 71 -5.81 16.25 12.00
C LEU A 71 -6.53 17.54 11.60
N PRO A 72 -5.89 18.43 10.81
CA PRO A 72 -6.55 19.60 10.22
C PRO A 72 -7.66 19.17 9.27
N GLN A 73 -8.87 19.76 9.44
CA GLN A 73 -10.03 19.43 8.60
C GLN A 73 -9.84 19.81 7.12
N GLU A 74 -9.17 20.92 6.86
CA GLU A 74 -8.98 21.50 5.51
C GLU A 74 -7.77 20.99 4.76
N ALA A 75 -6.99 20.06 5.33
CA ALA A 75 -5.80 19.56 4.68
C ALA A 75 -6.15 18.45 3.66
N PHE A 76 -5.41 18.43 2.54
CA PHE A 76 -5.39 17.28 1.66
C PHE A 76 -4.45 16.22 2.25
N VAL A 77 -5.04 15.10 2.67
CA VAL A 77 -4.35 14.07 3.44
C VAL A 77 -3.90 12.93 2.54
N VAL A 78 -2.59 12.73 2.47
CA VAL A 78 -1.96 11.57 1.81
C VAL A 78 -1.45 10.62 2.88
N THR A 79 -1.85 9.35 2.83
CA THR A 79 -1.43 8.36 3.83
C THR A 79 -0.63 7.22 3.21
N ALA A 80 0.53 6.92 3.80
CA ALA A 80 1.38 5.79 3.46
C ALA A 80 1.41 4.79 4.62
N PHE A 81 0.64 3.71 4.53
CA PHE A 81 0.48 2.73 5.62
C PHE A 81 1.63 1.75 5.74
N GLY A 82 2.25 1.40 4.61
CA GLY A 82 3.24 0.34 4.56
C GLY A 82 4.50 0.64 5.36
N LYS A 83 5.19 -0.41 5.77
CA LYS A 83 6.52 -0.30 6.36
C LYS A 83 7.52 0.19 5.32
N PHE A 84 8.28 1.22 5.65
CA PHE A 84 9.39 1.68 4.82
C PHE A 84 10.58 0.72 4.94
N ARG A 85 10.84 -0.05 3.91
CA ARG A 85 11.86 -1.11 3.89
C ARG A 85 13.28 -0.59 3.81
N ASN A 86 13.44 0.60 3.17
CA ASN A 86 14.76 1.18 2.93
C ASN A 86 14.74 2.72 2.93
N ARG A 87 15.95 3.31 2.83
CA ARG A 87 16.11 4.77 2.79
C ARG A 87 15.59 5.38 1.48
N GLU A 88 15.56 4.62 0.41
CA GLU A 88 15.14 5.10 -0.91
C GLU A 88 13.63 5.34 -0.95
N GLU A 89 12.83 4.41 -0.40
CA GLU A 89 11.38 4.59 -0.26
C GLU A 89 11.04 5.84 0.56
N ARG A 90 11.76 6.07 1.66
CA ARG A 90 11.60 7.28 2.48
C ARG A 90 11.96 8.55 1.72
N ARG A 91 13.13 8.58 1.06
CA ARG A 91 13.59 9.74 0.29
C ARG A 91 12.66 10.04 -0.88
N MET A 92 12.20 9.00 -1.56
CA MET A 92 11.26 9.09 -2.67
C MET A 92 9.98 9.82 -2.25
N LEU A 93 9.28 9.32 -1.23
CA LEU A 93 8.02 9.91 -0.79
C LEU A 93 8.22 11.29 -0.16
N LEU A 94 9.10 11.41 0.83
CA LEU A 94 9.32 12.70 1.53
C LEU A 94 9.82 13.79 0.58
N GLY A 95 10.75 13.45 -0.35
CA GLY A 95 11.25 14.39 -1.33
C GLY A 95 10.19 14.86 -2.32
N ALA A 96 9.37 13.94 -2.83
CA ALA A 96 8.28 14.29 -3.73
C ALA A 96 7.18 15.10 -3.02
N PHE A 97 6.79 14.68 -1.81
CA PHE A 97 5.76 15.36 -1.04
C PHE A 97 6.19 16.78 -0.63
N ARG A 98 7.43 16.97 -0.21
CA ARG A 98 7.98 18.31 0.08
C ARG A 98 7.90 19.22 -1.14
N ASP A 99 8.38 18.75 -2.28
CA ASP A 99 8.54 19.55 -3.51
C ASP A 99 7.22 19.69 -4.29
N TRP A 100 6.16 18.98 -3.90
CA TRP A 100 4.82 19.16 -4.45
C TRP A 100 4.25 20.50 -3.98
N ASP A 101 3.97 21.37 -4.94
CA ASP A 101 3.40 22.69 -4.71
C ASP A 101 1.88 22.59 -4.42
N LYS A 102 1.54 22.30 -3.17
CA LYS A 102 0.17 22.33 -2.65
C LYS A 102 0.21 22.87 -1.21
N GLU A 103 -0.53 23.95 -0.97
CA GLU A 103 -0.46 24.68 0.29
C GLU A 103 -0.98 23.85 1.48
N ARG A 104 -2.22 23.41 1.44
CA ARG A 104 -2.87 22.68 2.52
C ARG A 104 -2.76 21.18 2.31
N LYS A 105 -1.57 20.61 2.49
CA LYS A 105 -1.30 19.17 2.39
C LYS A 105 -0.77 18.61 3.70
N LEU A 106 -1.09 17.35 3.99
CA LEU A 106 -0.56 16.61 5.13
C LEU A 106 -0.18 15.20 4.69
N LEU A 107 1.00 14.74 5.10
CA LEU A 107 1.42 13.35 4.93
C LEU A 107 1.27 12.60 6.25
N ILE A 108 0.51 11.53 6.24
CA ILE A 108 0.43 10.58 7.34
C ILE A 108 1.27 9.35 6.98
N ALA A 109 2.25 9.04 7.81
CA ALA A 109 3.11 7.88 7.63
C ALA A 109 3.33 7.18 8.97
N PRO A 110 2.35 6.42 9.48
CA PRO A 110 2.36 5.87 10.85
C PRO A 110 3.54 4.95 11.12
N ARG A 111 4.05 4.29 10.08
CA ARG A 111 5.21 3.38 10.16
C ARG A 111 6.52 4.00 9.66
N LEU A 112 6.53 5.31 9.42
CA LEU A 112 7.75 6.07 9.19
C LEU A 112 8.32 6.49 10.53
N CYS A 113 9.27 5.75 11.04
CA CYS A 113 9.89 5.98 12.33
C CYS A 113 11.43 6.10 12.18
N PRO A 114 11.94 7.26 11.76
CA PRO A 114 13.39 7.47 11.65
C PRO A 114 14.10 7.37 13.00
N PHE A 115 13.39 7.74 14.08
CA PHE A 115 13.86 7.72 15.46
C PHE A 115 12.80 7.05 16.33
N SER A 116 13.13 5.91 16.95
CA SER A 116 12.18 5.17 17.77
C SER A 116 12.18 5.67 19.23
N ARG A 117 10.98 5.83 19.80
CA ARG A 117 10.79 6.09 21.23
C ARG A 117 11.11 4.84 22.07
N ARG A 118 10.71 3.64 21.57
CA ARG A 118 11.04 2.34 22.16
C ARG A 118 12.28 1.78 21.48
N ASN A 119 13.32 1.60 22.26
CA ASN A 119 14.60 1.14 21.74
C ASN A 119 14.72 -0.38 21.79
N ASN A 120 14.65 -1.02 20.64
CA ASN A 120 15.07 -2.41 20.44
C ASN A 120 16.54 -2.52 19.96
N TYR A 121 17.35 -1.48 20.16
CA TYR A 121 18.80 -1.56 19.89
C TYR A 121 19.49 -2.28 21.03
N GLY A 122 19.58 -3.61 20.96
CA GLY A 122 20.23 -4.43 21.95
C GLY A 122 21.58 -3.85 22.42
N GLY A 123 21.70 -3.56 23.70
CA GLY A 123 22.95 -3.33 24.42
C GLY A 123 23.69 -1.99 24.20
N ASN A 124 23.46 -1.23 23.12
CA ASN A 124 24.23 -0.01 22.85
C ASN A 124 23.55 1.26 23.40
N ILE A 125 24.01 1.70 24.57
CA ILE A 125 23.47 2.85 25.32
C ILE A 125 23.54 4.15 24.48
N LEU A 126 24.63 4.38 23.76
CA LEU A 126 24.82 5.59 22.94
C LEU A 126 23.80 5.67 21.81
N LYS A 127 23.52 4.56 21.11
CA LYS A 127 22.49 4.51 20.06
C LYS A 127 21.09 4.75 20.63
N ARG A 128 20.84 4.27 21.84
CA ARG A 128 19.57 4.51 22.55
C ARG A 128 19.37 5.99 22.87
N TRP A 129 20.36 6.65 23.41
CA TRP A 129 20.33 8.08 23.69
C TRP A 129 20.18 8.91 22.41
N ALA A 130 20.96 8.62 21.36
CA ALA A 130 20.88 9.31 20.08
C ALA A 130 19.49 9.16 19.43
N SER A 131 18.87 7.97 19.51
CA SER A 131 17.52 7.75 19.00
C SER A 131 16.47 8.53 19.80
N ARG A 132 16.59 8.60 21.14
CA ARG A 132 15.69 9.38 21.99
C ARG A 132 15.79 10.89 21.72
N ILE A 133 17.01 11.43 21.64
CA ILE A 133 17.23 12.84 21.29
C ILE A 133 16.63 13.11 19.89
N GLY A 134 16.91 12.24 18.92
CA GLY A 134 16.34 12.35 17.58
C GLY A 134 14.80 12.38 17.60
N TYR A 135 14.17 11.53 18.40
CA TYR A 135 12.72 11.49 18.51
C TYR A 135 12.14 12.79 19.09
N TYR A 136 12.69 13.29 20.20
CA TYR A 136 12.13 14.47 20.87
C TYR A 136 12.51 15.80 20.23
N VAL A 137 13.66 15.89 19.55
CA VAL A 137 14.17 17.14 18.97
C VAL A 137 14.02 17.18 17.46
N LEU A 138 14.43 16.12 16.74
CA LEU A 138 14.43 16.12 15.26
C LEU A 138 13.08 15.76 14.67
N MET A 139 12.29 14.90 15.32
CA MET A 139 10.96 14.52 14.78
C MET A 139 10.00 15.71 14.69
N PRO A 140 9.83 16.57 15.71
CA PRO A 140 8.98 17.74 15.58
C PRO A 140 9.41 18.68 14.44
N LEU A 141 10.73 18.84 14.25
CA LEU A 141 11.27 19.62 13.14
C LEU A 141 10.97 18.99 11.78
N LEU A 142 11.17 17.68 11.65
CA LEU A 142 10.84 16.93 10.44
C LEU A 142 9.33 16.96 10.15
N ASN A 143 8.50 16.77 11.16
CA ASN A 143 7.05 16.86 11.02
C ASN A 143 6.61 18.23 10.50
N ARG A 144 7.19 19.30 11.04
CA ARG A 144 6.92 20.66 10.57
C ARG A 144 7.42 20.90 9.15
N MET A 145 8.66 20.50 8.84
CA MET A 145 9.29 20.71 7.54
C MET A 145 8.59 19.96 6.40
N PHE A 146 8.16 18.74 6.67
CA PHE A 146 7.50 17.88 5.67
C PHE A 146 5.97 17.89 5.78
N ARG A 147 5.38 18.67 6.70
CA ARG A 147 3.96 18.58 7.04
C ARG A 147 3.56 17.10 7.24
N LEU A 148 4.32 16.43 8.08
CA LEU A 148 4.30 14.99 8.29
C LEU A 148 3.72 14.67 9.67
N GLN A 149 2.84 13.66 9.74
CA GLN A 149 2.51 12.96 10.96
C GLN A 149 3.12 11.55 10.88
N ALA A 150 4.29 11.40 11.49
CA ALA A 150 4.99 10.14 11.57
C ALA A 150 4.58 9.36 12.83
N GLY A 151 4.76 8.03 12.79
CA GLY A 151 4.53 7.18 13.95
C GLY A 151 5.61 7.31 15.02
N ALA A 152 5.23 7.01 16.26
CA ALA A 152 6.15 6.96 17.39
C ALA A 152 6.99 5.67 17.41
N ASN A 153 6.48 4.59 16.84
CA ASN A 153 7.08 3.27 16.80
C ASN A 153 6.87 2.63 15.41
N ASP A 154 7.71 1.65 15.06
CA ASP A 154 7.56 0.83 13.84
C ASP A 154 6.59 -0.35 14.06
N GLU A 155 5.56 -0.14 14.87
CA GLU A 155 4.52 -1.14 15.15
C GLU A 155 3.39 -1.02 14.11
N PRO A 156 2.69 -2.10 13.80
CA PRO A 156 1.47 -2.03 13.03
C PRO A 156 0.45 -1.09 13.68
N ILE A 157 -0.39 -0.48 12.87
CA ILE A 157 -1.55 0.28 13.36
C ILE A 157 -2.53 -0.74 13.96
N ASP A 158 -3.11 -0.40 15.09
CA ASP A 158 -4.15 -1.23 15.69
C ASP A 158 -5.35 -1.36 14.73
N GLU A 159 -5.92 -2.56 14.67
CA GLU A 159 -7.06 -2.83 13.78
C GLU A 159 -8.25 -1.91 14.03
N CYS A 160 -8.45 -1.49 15.30
CA CYS A 160 -9.49 -0.53 15.67
C CYS A 160 -9.24 0.89 15.13
N ASP A 161 -7.97 1.27 14.93
CA ASP A 161 -7.59 2.60 14.43
C ASP A 161 -7.54 2.66 12.91
N LEU A 162 -7.37 1.53 12.25
CA LEU A 162 -7.20 1.45 10.80
C LEU A 162 -8.35 2.13 10.02
N PRO A 163 -9.65 1.94 10.39
CA PRO A 163 -10.75 2.64 9.72
C PRO A 163 -10.66 4.17 9.84
N TYR A 164 -10.19 4.69 10.97
CA TYR A 164 -10.00 6.13 11.15
C TYR A 164 -8.90 6.69 10.23
N TYR A 165 -7.77 5.99 10.12
CA TYR A 165 -6.72 6.39 9.18
C TYR A 165 -7.20 6.34 7.73
N MET A 166 -7.93 5.30 7.36
CA MET A 166 -8.50 5.16 6.01
C MET A 166 -9.50 6.28 5.73
N SER A 167 -10.47 6.49 6.63
CA SER A 167 -11.52 7.50 6.43
C SER A 167 -10.96 8.93 6.41
N ALA A 168 -9.95 9.24 7.23
CA ALA A 168 -9.32 10.57 7.30
C ALA A 168 -8.53 10.94 6.03
N SER A 169 -8.11 9.95 5.24
CA SER A 169 -7.26 10.11 4.06
C SER A 169 -8.06 10.54 2.83
N ASP A 170 -7.48 11.38 1.97
CA ASP A 170 -7.96 11.64 0.61
C ASP A 170 -7.32 10.66 -0.38
N VAL A 171 -6.06 10.30 -0.13
CA VAL A 171 -5.25 9.44 -1.00
C VAL A 171 -4.45 8.45 -0.18
N ILE A 172 -4.44 7.19 -0.61
CA ILE A 172 -3.53 6.16 -0.11
C ILE A 172 -2.32 6.05 -1.05
N PHE A 173 -1.14 6.20 -0.49
CA PHE A 173 0.12 6.14 -1.24
C PHE A 173 0.83 4.80 -0.99
N ILE A 174 1.11 4.07 -2.06
CA ILE A 174 1.87 2.82 -2.03
C ILE A 174 3.35 3.16 -2.22
N GLN A 175 4.12 3.09 -1.15
CA GLN A 175 5.53 3.49 -1.15
C GLN A 175 6.50 2.39 -1.59
N GLU A 176 6.06 1.16 -1.69
CA GLU A 176 6.90 0.04 -2.12
C GLU A 176 7.30 0.18 -3.59
N ARG A 177 8.61 0.23 -3.86
CA ARG A 177 9.13 0.47 -5.21
C ARG A 177 9.04 -0.75 -6.13
N ASN A 178 9.19 -1.95 -5.56
CA ASN A 178 9.32 -3.21 -6.29
C ASN A 178 8.39 -4.30 -5.76
N ALA A 179 7.27 -3.93 -5.14
CA ALA A 179 6.28 -4.91 -4.71
C ALA A 179 5.46 -5.41 -5.90
N LEU A 180 5.18 -6.70 -5.93
CA LEU A 180 4.32 -7.31 -6.93
C LEU A 180 2.86 -6.96 -6.66
N ASN A 181 2.44 -7.05 -5.38
CA ASN A 181 1.07 -6.85 -4.91
C ASN A 181 1.04 -5.93 -3.70
N SER A 182 -0.11 -5.30 -3.42
CA SER A 182 -0.36 -4.55 -2.19
C SER A 182 -1.79 -4.74 -1.71
N VAL A 183 -1.94 -5.26 -0.50
CA VAL A 183 -3.24 -5.42 0.18
C VAL A 183 -3.87 -4.08 0.56
N ASN A 184 -3.08 -3.00 0.55
CA ASN A 184 -3.59 -1.66 0.82
C ASN A 184 -4.48 -1.11 -0.30
N ILE A 185 -4.41 -1.67 -1.53
CA ILE A 185 -5.25 -1.20 -2.64
C ILE A 185 -6.72 -1.63 -2.44
N PRO A 186 -7.05 -2.92 -2.28
CA PRO A 186 -8.44 -3.32 -2.02
C PRO A 186 -8.99 -2.69 -0.73
N LEU A 187 -8.16 -2.52 0.30
CA LEU A 187 -8.55 -1.83 1.51
C LEU A 187 -8.87 -0.36 1.26
N ALA A 188 -8.05 0.36 0.49
CA ALA A 188 -8.30 1.74 0.11
C ALA A 188 -9.58 1.89 -0.73
N PHE A 189 -9.83 0.96 -1.64
CA PHE A 189 -11.04 0.97 -2.46
C PHE A 189 -12.30 0.76 -1.63
N LEU A 190 -12.25 -0.12 -0.62
CA LEU A 190 -13.35 -0.30 0.34
C LEU A 190 -13.72 1.02 1.05
N PHE A 191 -12.74 1.86 1.38
CA PHE A 191 -12.95 3.15 2.02
C PHE A 191 -13.10 4.32 1.03
N HIS A 192 -13.48 4.08 -0.23
CA HIS A 192 -13.69 5.11 -1.26
C HIS A 192 -12.47 5.99 -1.49
N LYS A 193 -11.24 5.42 -1.41
CA LYS A 193 -10.01 6.21 -1.54
C LYS A 193 -9.39 6.08 -2.92
N ILE A 194 -8.72 7.15 -3.34
CA ILE A 194 -7.84 7.14 -4.49
C ILE A 194 -6.51 6.52 -4.05
N VAL A 195 -5.91 5.73 -4.94
CA VAL A 195 -4.61 5.13 -4.68
C VAL A 195 -3.58 5.68 -5.65
N VAL A 196 -2.42 6.05 -5.12
CA VAL A 196 -1.23 6.42 -5.91
C VAL A 196 -0.15 5.37 -5.65
N GLY A 197 0.36 4.74 -6.68
CA GLY A 197 1.33 3.66 -6.53
C GLY A 197 2.32 3.52 -7.68
N PRO A 198 3.34 2.66 -7.53
CA PRO A 198 4.32 2.42 -8.59
C PRO A 198 3.67 1.77 -9.80
N ASN A 199 4.22 2.07 -10.99
CA ASN A 199 3.75 1.51 -12.26
C ASN A 199 4.31 0.10 -12.54
N THR A 200 4.58 -0.70 -11.50
CA THR A 200 5.23 -2.00 -11.56
C THR A 200 4.34 -3.11 -11.03
N GLY A 201 4.53 -4.32 -11.53
CA GLY A 201 3.81 -5.51 -11.08
C GLY A 201 2.30 -5.43 -11.24
N ASN A 202 1.59 -6.25 -10.50
CA ASN A 202 0.12 -6.24 -10.44
C ASN A 202 -0.42 -4.92 -9.83
N ILE A 203 0.39 -4.21 -9.02
CA ILE A 203 0.04 -2.88 -8.50
C ILE A 203 -0.18 -1.92 -9.66
N GLY A 204 0.82 -1.79 -10.55
CA GLY A 204 0.75 -0.89 -11.69
C GLY A 204 -0.37 -1.25 -12.66
N GLU A 205 -0.59 -2.55 -12.89
CA GLU A 205 -1.68 -3.06 -13.71
C GLU A 205 -3.05 -2.66 -13.13
N LEU A 206 -3.33 -3.01 -11.88
CA LEU A 206 -4.62 -2.73 -11.24
C LEU A 206 -4.91 -1.23 -11.19
N LEU A 207 -3.92 -0.41 -10.81
CA LEU A 207 -4.10 1.04 -10.74
C LEU A 207 -4.39 1.66 -12.11
N LYS A 208 -3.70 1.22 -13.17
CA LYS A 208 -3.98 1.67 -14.54
C LYS A 208 -5.37 1.27 -15.01
N ASN A 209 -5.74 0.01 -14.81
CA ASN A 209 -7.04 -0.52 -15.22
C ASN A 209 -8.21 0.16 -14.50
N THR A 210 -7.98 0.63 -13.27
CA THR A 210 -8.97 1.37 -12.49
C THR A 210 -8.82 2.90 -12.64
N GLY A 211 -7.96 3.41 -13.52
CA GLY A 211 -7.75 4.85 -13.71
C GLY A 211 -7.18 5.60 -12.50
N ASN A 212 -6.46 4.90 -11.64
CA ASN A 212 -5.73 5.49 -10.53
C ASN A 212 -4.32 5.92 -10.97
N PRO A 213 -3.76 7.00 -10.39
CA PRO A 213 -2.45 7.51 -10.79
C PRO A 213 -1.32 6.55 -10.45
N THR A 214 -0.45 6.32 -11.43
CA THR A 214 0.78 5.56 -11.24
C THR A 214 2.02 6.42 -11.45
N PHE A 215 3.15 6.00 -10.88
CA PHE A 215 4.43 6.69 -11.02
C PHE A 215 5.59 5.73 -11.25
N ASN A 216 6.64 6.22 -11.90
CA ASN A 216 7.94 5.56 -11.92
C ASN A 216 8.68 5.87 -10.61
N PRO A 217 9.00 4.86 -9.78
CA PRO A 217 9.63 5.07 -8.47
C PRO A 217 11.05 5.67 -8.52
N ASN A 218 11.66 5.72 -9.71
CA ASN A 218 12.98 6.32 -9.91
C ASN A 218 12.93 7.81 -10.29
N HIS A 219 11.73 8.33 -10.61
CA HIS A 219 11.57 9.70 -11.10
C HIS A 219 10.68 10.52 -10.16
N LYS A 220 11.29 11.42 -9.39
CA LYS A 220 10.57 12.28 -8.44
C LYS A 220 9.47 13.14 -9.10
N ALA A 221 9.74 13.67 -10.28
CA ALA A 221 8.76 14.47 -11.01
C ALA A 221 7.50 13.67 -11.35
N ASP A 222 7.63 12.39 -11.62
CA ASP A 222 6.52 11.51 -11.95
C ASP A 222 5.64 11.24 -10.72
N ILE A 223 6.25 11.13 -9.54
CA ILE A 223 5.52 11.01 -8.27
C ILE A 223 4.72 12.29 -7.98
N ILE A 224 5.34 13.46 -8.18
CA ILE A 224 4.65 14.75 -8.01
C ILE A 224 3.48 14.87 -8.99
N ARG A 225 3.66 14.46 -10.25
CA ARG A 225 2.59 14.40 -11.26
C ARG A 225 1.44 13.50 -10.81
N ALA A 226 1.75 12.30 -10.30
CA ALA A 226 0.75 11.36 -9.81
C ALA A 226 -0.03 11.90 -8.60
N LEU A 227 0.63 12.60 -7.67
CA LEU A 227 -0.02 13.26 -6.54
C LEU A 227 -0.94 14.42 -7.00
N LYS A 228 -0.50 15.23 -7.97
CA LYS A 228 -1.32 16.28 -8.56
C LYS A 228 -2.57 15.71 -9.24
N MET A 229 -2.40 14.63 -9.99
CA MET A 229 -3.51 13.93 -10.66
C MET A 229 -4.50 13.35 -9.63
N ALA A 230 -4.01 12.74 -8.55
CA ALA A 230 -4.86 12.22 -7.48
C ALA A 230 -5.68 13.33 -6.82
N TRP A 231 -5.07 14.49 -6.58
CA TRP A 231 -5.79 15.65 -6.07
C TRP A 231 -6.91 16.11 -7.04
N GLN A 232 -6.68 16.15 -8.34
CA GLN A 232 -7.72 16.48 -9.31
C GLN A 232 -8.84 15.43 -9.29
N LEU A 233 -8.49 14.16 -9.29
CA LEU A 233 -9.44 13.05 -9.26
C LEU A 233 -10.31 13.01 -7.99
N SER A 234 -9.82 13.55 -6.86
CA SER A 234 -10.59 13.61 -5.62
C SER A 234 -11.83 14.52 -5.73
N THR A 235 -11.79 15.51 -6.63
CA THR A 235 -12.94 16.39 -6.90
C THR A 235 -13.95 15.78 -7.89
N TRP A 236 -13.62 14.65 -8.52
CA TRP A 236 -14.44 14.02 -9.56
C TRP A 236 -15.10 12.70 -9.11
N GLY A 237 -15.15 12.45 -7.80
CA GLY A 237 -15.80 11.25 -7.27
C GLY A 237 -15.06 9.93 -7.58
N LYS A 238 -13.74 10.00 -7.84
CA LYS A 238 -12.93 8.81 -8.19
C LYS A 238 -12.95 7.74 -7.10
N GLY A 239 -13.09 8.13 -5.85
CA GLY A 239 -13.22 7.20 -4.72
C GLY A 239 -14.43 6.27 -4.87
N GLU A 240 -15.59 6.82 -5.24
CA GLU A 240 -16.83 6.05 -5.47
C GLU A 240 -16.67 5.06 -6.63
N MET A 241 -16.00 5.46 -7.69
CA MET A 241 -15.71 4.55 -8.82
C MET A 241 -14.81 3.38 -8.39
N ASN A 242 -13.82 3.64 -7.51
CA ASN A 242 -12.95 2.61 -6.95
C ASN A 242 -13.73 1.64 -6.06
N TYR A 243 -14.63 2.14 -5.22
CA TYR A 243 -15.51 1.33 -4.37
C TYR A 243 -16.44 0.44 -5.20
N THR A 244 -17.11 1.00 -6.20
CA THR A 244 -17.97 0.24 -7.11
C THR A 244 -17.18 -0.87 -7.81
N TYR A 245 -16.00 -0.55 -8.36
CA TYR A 245 -15.12 -1.55 -8.96
C TYR A 245 -14.76 -2.67 -7.99
N ALA A 246 -14.47 -2.32 -6.73
CA ALA A 246 -14.08 -3.29 -5.72
C ALA A 246 -15.24 -4.20 -5.32
N LEU A 247 -16.46 -3.70 -5.17
CA LEU A 247 -17.66 -4.51 -4.93
C LEU A 247 -17.92 -5.47 -6.08
N GLU A 248 -17.80 -4.99 -7.31
CA GLU A 248 -18.08 -5.79 -8.50
C GLU A 248 -17.02 -6.86 -8.78
N ASN A 249 -15.76 -6.61 -8.46
CA ASN A 249 -14.64 -7.46 -8.89
C ASN A 249 -13.85 -8.12 -7.75
N MET A 250 -13.92 -7.58 -6.54
CA MET A 250 -13.07 -7.98 -5.41
C MET A 250 -13.87 -8.29 -4.14
N SER A 251 -15.22 -8.40 -4.21
CA SER A 251 -16.02 -8.79 -3.05
C SER A 251 -15.65 -10.20 -2.60
N ILE A 252 -15.71 -10.46 -1.28
CA ILE A 252 -15.34 -11.76 -0.71
C ILE A 252 -16.23 -12.88 -1.29
N ASP A 253 -17.50 -12.57 -1.58
CA ASP A 253 -18.43 -13.54 -2.18
C ASP A 253 -18.02 -13.93 -3.59
N LYS A 254 -17.58 -12.96 -4.40
CA LYS A 254 -17.12 -13.23 -5.78
C LYS A 254 -15.79 -13.98 -5.78
N VAL A 255 -14.83 -13.51 -5.00
CA VAL A 255 -13.53 -14.15 -4.86
C VAL A 255 -13.67 -15.56 -4.28
N GLY A 256 -14.51 -15.75 -3.26
CA GLY A 256 -14.80 -17.04 -2.68
C GLY A 256 -15.42 -18.03 -3.68
N LYS A 257 -16.32 -17.57 -4.56
CA LYS A 257 -16.87 -18.40 -5.64
C LYS A 257 -15.79 -18.84 -6.62
N GLN A 258 -14.88 -17.95 -7.02
CA GLN A 258 -13.76 -18.27 -7.91
C GLN A 258 -12.84 -19.35 -7.30
N TYR A 259 -12.50 -19.24 -6.02
CA TYR A 259 -11.76 -20.29 -5.32
C TYR A 259 -12.55 -21.62 -5.26
N ALA A 260 -13.84 -21.57 -4.95
CA ALA A 260 -14.68 -22.76 -4.92
C ALA A 260 -14.80 -23.45 -6.30
N GLU A 261 -14.76 -22.71 -7.39
CA GLU A 261 -14.72 -23.24 -8.75
C GLU A 261 -13.41 -23.99 -9.04
N VAL A 262 -12.26 -23.39 -8.63
CA VAL A 262 -10.97 -24.06 -8.76
C VAL A 262 -10.96 -25.40 -8.00
N TYR A 263 -11.42 -25.42 -6.76
CA TYR A 263 -11.47 -26.65 -5.96
C TYR A 263 -12.43 -27.71 -6.53
N ARG A 264 -13.60 -27.29 -7.05
CA ARG A 264 -14.55 -28.23 -7.68
C ARG A 264 -13.96 -28.87 -8.94
N ASP A 265 -13.28 -28.08 -9.75
CA ASP A 265 -12.64 -28.59 -10.96
C ASP A 265 -11.48 -29.54 -10.65
N LEU A 266 -10.69 -29.27 -9.60
CA LEU A 266 -9.67 -30.20 -9.12
C LEU A 266 -10.29 -31.53 -8.65
N ASN A 267 -11.32 -31.49 -7.81
CA ASN A 267 -11.99 -32.70 -7.30
C ASN A 267 -12.68 -33.54 -8.40
N SER A 268 -13.09 -32.93 -9.50
CA SER A 268 -13.71 -33.67 -10.61
C SER A 268 -12.70 -34.49 -11.45
N ARG A 269 -11.42 -34.34 -11.19
CA ARG A 269 -10.31 -35.01 -11.92
C ARG A 269 -9.63 -36.11 -11.12
N LEU A 270 -9.91 -36.16 -9.80
CA LEU A 270 -9.53 -37.24 -8.91
C LEU A 270 -10.50 -38.40 -9.00
#